data_f05eee5336086b40ca316840252e80ae
#
_entry.id   f05eee5336086b40ca316840252e80ae
#
_cell.length_a   1.000
_cell.length_b   1.000
_cell.length_c   1.000
_cell.angle_alpha   90.00
_cell.angle_beta   90.00
_cell.angle_gamma   90.00
#
_symmetry.space_group_name_H-M   'P 1'
#
loop_
_entity.id
_entity.type
_entity.pdbx_description
1 polymer ?
#
loop_
_entity_poly.entity_id
_entity_poly.type
_entity_poly.pdbx_seq_one_letter_code
_entity_poly.pdbx_strand_id
1 'polypeptide(L)'
;RQVLSMSMEVMNAYTWFYEPSKQRVSFGEGFDKIGRNALDINSFEKFAECVHPDDRQRFVDTMDAVLKQDSGEWDIEYRADLRGNGNYEWWKTRGVLETSILNDHPYQYVSGMSISIESYKQTELTLLKNKEKLNKLIRQNELVLNNTNSGLAYITTDYVVQWENVSVCSSSLSFEAYKRGECCYKSAHNRTSPCDNCVLSKVLVSRQMEKIKFHLENNRIVEVLATPVFNESEEIDGIV
;
A
#
# COMPACT_ATOMS: atom_id res chain seq x y z
N ARG A 1 21.33 -19.76 23.66
CA ARG A 1 22.12 -19.55 22.39
C ARG A 1 21.38 -20.10 21.16
N GLN A 2 20.98 -21.40 21.14
CA GLN A 2 20.30 -21.99 19.96
C GLN A 2 19.02 -21.25 19.52
N VAL A 3 18.16 -20.84 20.45
CA VAL A 3 16.92 -20.11 20.13
C VAL A 3 17.22 -18.75 19.52
N LEU A 4 18.23 -18.04 20.02
CA LEU A 4 18.61 -16.72 19.49
C LEU A 4 19.18 -16.85 18.07
N SER A 5 20.02 -17.84 17.84
CA SER A 5 20.59 -18.12 16.51
C SER A 5 19.51 -18.50 15.48
N MET A 6 18.54 -19.33 15.85
CA MET A 6 17.41 -19.68 14.99
C MET A 6 16.51 -18.46 14.68
N SER A 7 16.28 -17.60 15.68
CA SER A 7 15.48 -16.38 15.47
C SER A 7 16.16 -15.41 14.50
N MET A 8 17.46 -15.23 14.60
CA MET A 8 18.24 -14.40 13.68
C MET A 8 18.25 -14.93 12.25
N GLU A 9 18.32 -16.26 12.12
CA GLU A 9 18.27 -16.92 10.81
C GLU A 9 16.92 -16.70 10.12
N VAL A 10 15.82 -16.89 10.84
CA VAL A 10 14.46 -16.66 10.31
C VAL A 10 14.24 -15.21 9.90
N MET A 11 14.83 -14.26 10.62
CA MET A 11 14.72 -12.83 10.33
C MET A 11 15.76 -12.33 9.31
N ASN A 12 16.65 -13.17 8.79
CA ASN A 12 17.82 -12.72 8.00
C ASN A 12 18.56 -11.57 8.68
N ALA A 13 18.84 -11.73 9.98
CA ALA A 13 19.48 -10.74 10.80
C ALA A 13 20.88 -11.17 11.20
N TYR A 14 21.76 -10.23 11.47
CA TYR A 14 23.06 -10.46 12.04
C TYR A 14 23.43 -9.38 13.05
N THR A 15 24.28 -9.73 14.03
CA THR A 15 24.88 -8.76 14.95
C THR A 15 26.24 -8.33 14.47
N TRP A 16 26.62 -7.13 14.84
CA TRP A 16 27.91 -6.56 14.50
C TRP A 16 28.43 -5.69 15.65
N PHE A 17 29.72 -5.46 15.60
CA PHE A 17 30.46 -4.72 16.60
C PHE A 17 31.52 -3.87 15.90
N TYR A 18 31.60 -2.58 16.21
CA TYR A 18 32.58 -1.65 15.65
C TYR A 18 33.39 -0.99 16.74
N GLU A 19 34.70 -1.11 16.67
CA GLU A 19 35.67 -0.44 17.53
C GLU A 19 36.31 0.73 16.78
N PRO A 20 35.91 2.00 17.02
CA PRO A 20 36.43 3.15 16.27
C PRO A 20 37.93 3.35 16.42
N SER A 21 38.48 3.15 17.63
CA SER A 21 39.91 3.31 17.93
C SER A 21 40.81 2.35 17.14
N LYS A 22 40.26 1.22 16.69
CA LYS A 22 40.96 0.22 15.89
C LYS A 22 40.45 0.16 14.44
N GLN A 23 39.45 0.97 14.12
CA GLN A 23 38.69 0.94 12.85
C GLN A 23 38.20 -0.46 12.48
N ARG A 24 37.97 -1.32 13.47
CA ARG A 24 37.69 -2.73 13.30
C ARG A 24 36.21 -3.01 13.41
N VAL A 25 35.67 -3.69 12.40
CA VAL A 25 34.33 -4.29 12.43
C VAL A 25 34.49 -5.78 12.68
N SER A 26 33.61 -6.33 13.52
CA SER A 26 33.46 -7.77 13.73
C SER A 26 31.99 -8.14 13.70
N PHE A 27 31.71 -9.32 13.21
CA PHE A 27 30.34 -9.81 13.06
C PHE A 27 30.10 -10.97 14.02
N GLY A 28 28.89 -10.99 14.58
CA GLY A 28 28.44 -12.06 15.45
C GLY A 28 27.61 -13.10 14.70
N GLU A 29 26.68 -13.69 15.44
CA GLU A 29 25.80 -14.74 14.91
C GLU A 29 24.98 -14.23 13.72
N GLY A 30 24.76 -15.09 12.73
CA GLY A 30 23.94 -14.84 11.55
C GLY A 30 24.68 -14.32 10.32
N PHE A 31 25.84 -13.68 10.47
CA PHE A 31 26.54 -13.08 9.33
C PHE A 31 27.08 -14.14 8.36
N ASP A 32 27.62 -15.25 8.85
CA ASP A 32 28.18 -16.33 8.03
C ASP A 32 27.13 -16.94 7.08
N LYS A 33 25.87 -16.83 7.41
CA LYS A 33 24.75 -17.33 6.59
C LYS A 33 24.34 -16.38 5.46
N ILE A 34 24.82 -15.14 5.49
CA ILE A 34 24.62 -14.16 4.41
C ILE A 34 25.52 -14.50 3.20
N GLY A 35 26.50 -15.36 3.39
CA GLY A 35 27.28 -15.94 2.29
C GLY A 35 28.60 -15.24 1.99
N ARG A 36 28.98 -14.20 2.74
CA ARG A 36 30.29 -13.54 2.63
C ARG A 36 31.18 -13.86 3.84
N ASN A 37 32.47 -14.03 3.59
CA ASN A 37 33.39 -14.27 4.69
C ASN A 37 33.58 -13.00 5.52
N ALA A 38 33.27 -13.06 6.82
CA ALA A 38 33.45 -11.96 7.76
C ALA A 38 34.91 -11.44 7.82
N LEU A 39 35.88 -12.28 7.48
CA LEU A 39 37.28 -11.88 7.44
C LEU A 39 37.63 -10.90 6.31
N ASP A 40 36.81 -10.87 5.24
CA ASP A 40 37.03 -9.99 4.11
C ASP A 40 36.51 -8.57 4.40
N ILE A 41 35.59 -8.44 5.37
CA ILE A 41 34.95 -7.17 5.78
C ILE A 41 35.33 -6.89 7.25
N ASN A 42 36.57 -6.57 7.50
CA ASN A 42 37.08 -6.38 8.85
C ASN A 42 37.28 -4.93 9.29
N SER A 43 36.93 -3.98 8.44
CA SER A 43 36.95 -2.54 8.74
C SER A 43 35.65 -1.86 8.29
N PHE A 44 35.35 -0.69 8.88
CA PHE A 44 34.19 0.11 8.52
C PHE A 44 34.27 0.58 7.06
N GLU A 45 35.45 0.93 6.58
CA GLU A 45 35.68 1.33 5.20
C GLU A 45 35.32 0.20 4.21
N LYS A 46 35.80 -1.02 4.45
CA LYS A 46 35.46 -2.18 3.61
C LYS A 46 33.96 -2.52 3.67
N PHE A 47 33.33 -2.31 4.82
CA PHE A 47 31.87 -2.46 4.90
C PHE A 47 31.17 -1.40 4.07
N ALA A 48 31.60 -0.15 4.15
CA ALA A 48 31.05 0.95 3.36
C ALA A 48 31.19 0.73 1.85
N GLU A 49 32.23 0.00 1.40
CA GLU A 49 32.37 -0.38 -0.02
C GLU A 49 31.26 -1.34 -0.48
N CYS A 50 30.68 -2.13 0.42
CA CYS A 50 29.54 -3.01 0.12
C CYS A 50 28.23 -2.24 0.01
N VAL A 51 28.16 -1.02 0.53
CA VAL A 51 26.98 -0.15 0.47
C VAL A 51 26.84 0.42 -0.95
N HIS A 52 25.58 0.48 -1.43
CA HIS A 52 25.27 1.08 -2.73
C HIS A 52 25.87 2.48 -2.86
N PRO A 53 26.47 2.84 -4.00
CA PRO A 53 27.13 4.13 -4.18
C PRO A 53 26.29 5.34 -3.75
N ASP A 54 25.01 5.37 -4.08
CA ASP A 54 24.09 6.48 -3.71
C ASP A 54 23.85 6.58 -2.20
N ASP A 55 23.96 5.48 -1.47
CA ASP A 55 23.69 5.44 -0.02
C ASP A 55 24.96 5.58 0.82
N ARG A 56 26.13 5.38 0.21
CA ARG A 56 27.43 5.25 0.89
C ARG A 56 27.79 6.50 1.69
N GLN A 57 27.66 7.69 1.12
CA GLN A 57 28.00 8.92 1.82
C GLN A 57 27.12 9.11 3.06
N ARG A 58 25.80 8.94 2.91
CA ARG A 58 24.85 9.03 4.02
C ARG A 58 25.14 7.98 5.11
N PHE A 59 25.53 6.78 4.71
CA PHE A 59 25.91 5.70 5.63
C PHE A 59 27.11 6.09 6.50
N VAL A 60 28.16 6.64 5.91
CA VAL A 60 29.35 7.11 6.61
C VAL A 60 29.03 8.29 7.51
N ASP A 61 28.34 9.31 6.99
CA ASP A 61 28.02 10.55 7.74
C ASP A 61 27.17 10.25 8.98
N THR A 62 26.24 9.30 8.91
CA THR A 62 25.42 8.91 10.07
C THR A 62 26.23 8.20 11.15
N MET A 63 27.20 7.38 10.79
CA MET A 63 28.11 6.75 11.78
C MET A 63 29.01 7.83 12.43
N ASP A 64 29.56 8.72 11.63
CA ASP A 64 30.39 9.82 12.14
C ASP A 64 29.64 10.73 13.10
N ALA A 65 28.35 10.97 12.83
CA ALA A 65 27.49 11.75 13.71
C ALA A 65 27.29 11.07 15.08
N VAL A 66 27.09 9.75 15.10
CA VAL A 66 26.96 8.98 16.34
C VAL A 66 28.25 9.03 17.15
N LEU A 67 29.41 8.86 16.51
CA LEU A 67 30.70 8.87 17.17
C LEU A 67 31.08 10.23 17.78
N LYS A 68 30.55 11.33 17.26
CA LYS A 68 30.79 12.70 17.77
C LYS A 68 29.93 13.06 18.98
N GLN A 69 28.89 12.30 19.29
CA GLN A 69 27.89 12.65 20.32
C GLN A 69 28.11 11.97 21.69
N ASP A 70 29.19 11.27 21.94
CA ASP A 70 29.50 10.49 23.17
C ASP A 70 28.42 9.51 23.65
N SER A 71 27.20 9.60 23.11
CA SER A 71 26.10 8.67 23.29
C SER A 71 25.13 8.86 22.14
N GLY A 72 24.75 7.78 21.47
CA GLY A 72 23.83 7.89 20.34
C GLY A 72 23.36 6.55 19.83
N GLU A 73 22.18 6.57 19.24
CA GLU A 73 21.66 5.44 18.49
C GLU A 73 21.95 5.62 17.02
N TRP A 74 22.41 4.58 16.37
CA TRP A 74 22.53 4.50 14.93
C TRP A 74 21.35 3.75 14.37
N ASP A 75 20.51 4.41 13.60
CA ASP A 75 19.35 3.82 12.91
C ASP A 75 19.38 4.28 11.45
N ILE A 76 19.55 3.34 10.51
CA ILE A 76 19.66 3.64 9.09
C ILE A 76 19.14 2.49 8.23
N GLU A 77 18.45 2.85 7.14
CA GLU A 77 18.11 1.96 6.04
C GLU A 77 19.02 2.27 4.85
N TYR A 78 19.61 1.23 4.26
CA TYR A 78 20.55 1.36 3.14
C TYR A 78 20.53 0.10 2.27
N ARG A 79 21.02 0.24 1.07
CA ARG A 79 21.24 -0.89 0.16
C ARG A 79 22.67 -1.37 0.25
N ALA A 80 22.88 -2.68 0.36
CA ALA A 80 24.21 -3.25 0.37
C ALA A 80 24.27 -4.63 -0.33
N ASP A 81 25.39 -4.88 -1.03
CA ASP A 81 25.76 -6.19 -1.55
C ASP A 81 26.61 -6.95 -0.54
N LEU A 82 25.97 -7.48 0.48
CA LEU A 82 26.64 -8.28 1.50
C LEU A 82 26.96 -9.71 1.04
N ARG A 83 26.39 -10.14 -0.09
CA ARG A 83 26.67 -11.47 -0.67
C ARG A 83 27.83 -11.45 -1.65
N GLY A 84 28.24 -10.28 -2.14
CA GLY A 84 29.32 -10.13 -3.12
C GLY A 84 28.95 -10.64 -4.52
N ASN A 85 27.68 -10.65 -4.86
CA ASN A 85 27.16 -11.15 -6.14
C ASN A 85 26.69 -10.03 -7.09
N GLY A 86 26.91 -8.77 -6.74
CA GLY A 86 26.51 -7.59 -7.51
C GLY A 86 25.06 -7.14 -7.29
N ASN A 87 24.30 -7.83 -6.44
CA ASN A 87 22.92 -7.49 -6.14
C ASN A 87 22.84 -6.74 -4.80
N TYR A 88 22.29 -5.55 -4.82
CA TYR A 88 22.05 -4.75 -3.63
C TYR A 88 20.70 -5.07 -3.03
N GLU A 89 20.71 -5.53 -1.77
CA GLU A 89 19.52 -5.79 -0.95
C GLU A 89 19.31 -4.66 0.06
N TRP A 90 18.08 -4.41 0.47
CA TRP A 90 17.78 -3.44 1.51
C TRP A 90 18.02 -3.99 2.90
N TRP A 91 18.76 -3.23 3.69
CA TRP A 91 19.09 -3.52 5.09
C TRP A 91 18.64 -2.38 5.98
N LYS A 92 18.17 -2.72 7.17
CA LYS A 92 17.98 -1.81 8.28
C LYS A 92 18.94 -2.18 9.39
N THR A 93 19.68 -1.18 9.86
CA THR A 93 20.67 -1.37 10.93
C THR A 93 20.33 -0.45 12.08
N ARG A 94 20.36 -1.03 13.28
CA ARG A 94 20.31 -0.29 14.54
C ARG A 94 21.54 -0.65 15.39
N GLY A 95 22.14 0.36 15.97
CA GLY A 95 23.28 0.20 16.88
C GLY A 95 23.28 1.28 17.96
N VAL A 96 24.02 1.00 19.02
CA VAL A 96 24.18 1.91 20.16
C VAL A 96 25.66 2.13 20.40
N LEU A 97 26.06 3.37 20.59
CA LEU A 97 27.39 3.72 21.06
C LEU A 97 27.47 3.51 22.58
N GLU A 98 28.40 2.70 22.98
CA GLU A 98 28.63 2.35 24.39
C GLU A 98 30.07 2.66 24.79
N THR A 99 30.27 2.98 26.05
CA THR A 99 31.59 3.14 26.64
C THR A 99 31.80 2.05 27.69
N SER A 100 32.91 1.34 27.60
CA SER A 100 33.31 0.34 28.58
C SER A 100 34.72 0.64 29.14
N ILE A 101 35.10 -0.01 30.22
CA ILE A 101 36.42 0.14 30.82
C ILE A 101 37.18 -1.17 30.63
N LEU A 102 38.35 -1.07 30.02
CA LEU A 102 39.28 -2.20 29.85
C LEU A 102 40.64 -1.78 30.36
N ASN A 103 41.19 -2.50 31.37
CA ASN A 103 42.48 -2.19 32.01
C ASN A 103 42.58 -0.75 32.51
N ASP A 104 41.53 -0.25 33.18
CA ASP A 104 41.39 1.12 33.69
C ASP A 104 41.36 2.24 32.63
N HIS A 105 41.21 1.88 31.36
CA HIS A 105 41.07 2.82 30.26
C HIS A 105 39.65 2.73 29.64
N PRO A 106 38.96 3.87 29.47
CA PRO A 106 37.68 3.90 28.76
C PRO A 106 37.92 3.63 27.27
N TYR A 107 37.09 2.79 26.70
CA TYR A 107 37.03 2.61 25.26
C TYR A 107 35.60 2.63 24.77
N GLN A 108 35.41 3.23 23.61
CA GLN A 108 34.10 3.31 22.96
C GLN A 108 33.97 2.25 21.88
N TYR A 109 32.76 1.73 21.75
CA TYR A 109 32.38 0.81 20.69
C TYR A 109 30.93 1.03 20.30
N VAL A 110 30.58 0.68 19.07
CA VAL A 110 29.19 0.62 18.59
C VAL A 110 28.82 -0.84 18.42
N SER A 111 27.76 -1.26 19.07
CA SER A 111 27.20 -2.60 18.89
C SER A 111 25.79 -2.52 18.33
N GLY A 112 25.43 -3.47 17.48
CA GLY A 112 24.12 -3.41 16.86
C GLY A 112 23.70 -4.67 16.12
N MET A 113 22.58 -4.54 15.47
CA MET A 113 21.97 -5.56 14.64
C MET A 113 21.53 -4.99 13.30
N SER A 114 21.72 -5.77 12.27
CA SER A 114 21.17 -5.51 10.94
C SER A 114 20.20 -6.59 10.54
N ILE A 115 19.12 -6.20 9.91
CA ILE A 115 18.06 -7.08 9.39
C ILE A 115 17.80 -6.76 7.92
N SER A 116 17.63 -7.79 7.11
CA SER A 116 17.17 -7.61 5.73
C SER A 116 15.71 -7.16 5.72
N ILE A 117 15.46 -6.05 5.05
CA ILE A 117 14.11 -5.52 4.81
C ILE A 117 13.72 -5.60 3.32
N GLU A 118 14.42 -6.41 2.55
CA GLU A 118 14.21 -6.56 1.11
C GLU A 118 12.77 -6.97 0.78
N SER A 119 12.24 -7.98 1.45
CA SER A 119 10.85 -8.44 1.24
C SER A 119 9.81 -7.36 1.58
N TYR A 120 10.07 -6.58 2.61
CA TYR A 120 9.23 -5.44 2.98
C TYR A 120 9.23 -4.37 1.88
N LYS A 121 10.40 -3.96 1.39
CA LYS A 121 10.53 -2.96 0.32
C LYS A 121 9.89 -3.42 -0.99
N GLN A 122 10.03 -4.69 -1.34
CA GLN A 122 9.37 -5.27 -2.52
C GLN A 122 7.84 -5.27 -2.39
N THR A 123 7.33 -5.58 -1.21
CA THR A 123 5.88 -5.53 -0.94
C THR A 123 5.35 -4.10 -1.02
N GLU A 124 6.05 -3.14 -0.42
CA GLU A 124 5.72 -1.72 -0.46
C GLU A 124 5.67 -1.19 -1.92
N LEU A 125 6.68 -1.52 -2.72
CA LEU A 125 6.73 -1.15 -4.13
C LEU A 125 5.59 -1.76 -4.94
N THR A 126 5.27 -3.02 -4.69
CA THR A 126 4.18 -3.73 -5.35
C THR A 126 2.82 -3.11 -4.99
N LEU A 127 2.62 -2.79 -3.72
CA LEU A 127 1.41 -2.11 -3.25
C LEU A 127 1.24 -0.74 -3.92
N LEU A 128 2.31 0.04 -4.02
CA LEU A 128 2.30 1.34 -4.69
C LEU A 128 1.90 1.21 -6.16
N LYS A 129 2.53 0.28 -6.90
CA LYS A 129 2.20 0.01 -8.31
C LYS A 129 0.75 -0.44 -8.49
N ASN A 130 0.24 -1.29 -7.61
CA ASN A 130 -1.16 -1.75 -7.67
C ASN A 130 -2.14 -0.60 -7.40
N LYS A 131 -1.82 0.28 -6.45
CA LYS A 131 -2.62 1.49 -6.17
C LYS A 131 -2.68 2.42 -7.38
N GLU A 132 -1.54 2.68 -8.02
CA GLU A 132 -1.48 3.50 -9.25
C GLU A 132 -2.30 2.88 -10.39
N LYS A 133 -2.17 1.56 -10.58
CA LYS A 133 -2.95 0.82 -11.59
C LYS A 133 -4.45 0.91 -11.31
N LEU A 134 -4.86 0.73 -10.06
CA LEU A 134 -6.26 0.84 -9.66
C LEU A 134 -6.81 2.24 -9.92
N ASN A 135 -6.09 3.28 -9.53
CA ASN A 135 -6.49 4.68 -9.78
C ASN A 135 -6.63 4.98 -11.28
N LYS A 136 -5.72 4.45 -12.10
CA LYS A 136 -5.83 4.59 -13.55
C LYS A 136 -7.08 3.91 -14.12
N LEU A 137 -7.40 2.71 -13.64
CA LEU A 137 -8.60 1.97 -14.06
C LEU A 137 -9.89 2.69 -13.63
N ILE A 138 -9.95 3.19 -12.41
CA ILE A 138 -11.10 3.99 -11.92
C ILE A 138 -11.30 5.18 -12.84
N ARG A 139 -10.25 5.97 -13.11
CA ARG A 139 -10.34 7.14 -13.97
C ARG A 139 -10.77 6.79 -15.40
N GLN A 140 -10.28 5.69 -15.96
CA GLN A 140 -10.70 5.23 -17.28
C GLN A 140 -12.18 4.84 -17.31
N ASN A 141 -12.66 4.12 -16.30
CA ASN A 141 -14.07 3.74 -16.18
C ASN A 141 -14.97 4.98 -16.04
N GLU A 142 -14.60 5.94 -15.21
CA GLU A 142 -15.32 7.20 -15.07
C GLU A 142 -15.42 7.96 -16.39
N LEU A 143 -14.31 8.04 -17.15
CA LEU A 143 -14.30 8.69 -18.46
C LEU A 143 -15.24 7.99 -19.44
N VAL A 144 -15.24 6.66 -19.51
CA VAL A 144 -16.14 5.91 -20.39
C VAL A 144 -17.59 6.13 -20.00
N LEU A 145 -17.92 5.96 -18.72
CA LEU A 145 -19.28 6.06 -18.21
C LEU A 145 -19.85 7.49 -18.33
N ASN A 146 -19.03 8.52 -18.09
CA ASN A 146 -19.43 9.91 -18.19
C ASN A 146 -19.56 10.42 -19.65
N ASN A 147 -18.97 9.72 -20.62
CA ASN A 147 -19.13 10.04 -22.05
C ASN A 147 -20.22 9.21 -22.75
N THR A 148 -20.98 8.39 -22.01
CA THR A 148 -22.16 7.74 -22.56
C THR A 148 -23.31 8.76 -22.69
N ASN A 149 -24.13 8.63 -23.74
CA ASN A 149 -25.33 9.45 -23.89
C ASN A 149 -26.52 8.98 -23.03
N SER A 150 -26.27 8.02 -22.13
CA SER A 150 -27.28 7.43 -21.26
C SER A 150 -26.97 7.75 -19.81
N GLY A 151 -27.98 8.13 -19.04
CA GLY A 151 -27.87 8.19 -17.60
C GLY A 151 -27.76 6.78 -17.01
N LEU A 152 -26.73 6.53 -16.21
CA LEU A 152 -26.49 5.28 -15.53
C LEU A 152 -26.47 5.51 -14.03
N ALA A 153 -27.14 4.66 -13.27
CA ALA A 153 -27.10 4.70 -11.83
C ALA A 153 -27.03 3.28 -11.26
N TYR A 154 -26.21 3.07 -10.25
CA TYR A 154 -26.20 1.83 -9.47
C TYR A 154 -26.95 2.05 -8.15
N ILE A 155 -27.97 1.26 -7.93
CA ILE A 155 -28.90 1.39 -6.80
C ILE A 155 -28.96 0.04 -6.07
N THR A 156 -28.84 0.08 -4.74
CA THR A 156 -28.91 -1.14 -3.91
C THR A 156 -30.33 -1.73 -3.86
N THR A 157 -30.44 -2.94 -3.33
CA THR A 157 -31.75 -3.60 -3.08
C THR A 157 -32.65 -2.81 -2.12
N ASP A 158 -32.05 -1.95 -1.28
CA ASP A 158 -32.78 -1.02 -0.38
C ASP A 158 -33.08 0.33 -1.03
N TYR A 159 -32.99 0.42 -2.37
CA TYR A 159 -33.25 1.62 -3.16
C TYR A 159 -32.27 2.77 -2.94
N VAL A 160 -31.12 2.55 -2.29
CA VAL A 160 -30.12 3.58 -2.04
C VAL A 160 -29.21 3.75 -3.25
N VAL A 161 -29.07 4.99 -3.73
CA VAL A 161 -28.19 5.34 -4.84
C VAL A 161 -26.73 5.29 -4.37
N GLN A 162 -25.96 4.35 -4.88
CA GLN A 162 -24.55 4.21 -4.58
C GLN A 162 -23.67 5.03 -5.53
N TRP A 163 -24.05 5.05 -6.81
CA TRP A 163 -23.29 5.71 -7.86
C TRP A 163 -24.21 6.14 -9.02
N GLU A 164 -23.83 7.24 -9.69
CA GLU A 164 -24.45 7.71 -10.93
C GLU A 164 -23.41 8.39 -11.82
N ASN A 165 -23.64 8.40 -13.15
CA ASN A 165 -22.81 9.17 -14.06
C ASN A 165 -23.35 10.59 -14.29
N VAL A 166 -22.50 11.48 -14.81
CA VAL A 166 -22.85 12.89 -15.05
C VAL A 166 -24.01 13.06 -16.04
N SER A 167 -24.23 12.09 -16.94
CA SER A 167 -25.32 12.16 -17.92
C SER A 167 -26.72 12.12 -17.28
N VAL A 168 -26.86 11.52 -16.09
CA VAL A 168 -28.10 11.53 -15.33
C VAL A 168 -28.46 12.95 -14.89
N CYS A 169 -27.49 13.74 -14.46
CA CYS A 169 -27.68 15.10 -13.97
C CYS A 169 -27.95 16.12 -15.11
N SER A 170 -27.44 15.83 -16.32
CA SER A 170 -27.52 16.75 -17.46
C SER A 170 -28.74 16.51 -18.38
N SER A 171 -29.39 15.37 -18.26
CA SER A 171 -30.65 15.14 -18.96
C SER A 171 -31.70 16.10 -18.42
N SER A 172 -32.29 16.93 -19.29
CA SER A 172 -33.40 17.88 -18.99
C SER A 172 -34.70 17.11 -18.66
N LEU A 173 -34.59 16.05 -17.92
CA LEU A 173 -35.71 15.35 -17.31
C LEU A 173 -36.09 16.16 -16.09
N SER A 174 -37.37 16.39 -15.89
CA SER A 174 -37.94 17.03 -14.70
C SER A 174 -37.76 16.22 -13.40
N PHE A 175 -36.79 15.32 -13.40
CA PHE A 175 -36.37 14.59 -12.21
C PHE A 175 -35.27 15.41 -11.51
N GLU A 176 -35.40 15.60 -10.22
CA GLU A 176 -34.29 16.04 -9.41
C GLU A 176 -33.15 15.01 -9.54
N ALA A 177 -31.90 15.47 -9.57
CA ALA A 177 -30.77 14.58 -9.67
C ALA A 177 -30.78 13.57 -8.52
N TYR A 178 -30.41 12.34 -8.80
CA TYR A 178 -30.16 11.37 -7.75
C TYR A 178 -29.12 11.93 -6.76
N LYS A 179 -29.32 11.66 -5.48
CA LYS A 179 -28.34 12.00 -4.45
C LYS A 179 -27.73 10.73 -3.90
N ARG A 180 -26.44 10.61 -4.06
CA ARG A 180 -25.67 9.48 -3.55
C ARG A 180 -25.87 9.31 -2.04
N GLY A 181 -26.17 8.10 -1.60
CA GLY A 181 -26.46 7.77 -0.21
C GLY A 181 -27.92 7.97 0.20
N GLU A 182 -28.80 8.54 -0.69
CA GLU A 182 -30.24 8.66 -0.45
C GLU A 182 -31.02 7.63 -1.26
N CYS A 183 -32.24 7.31 -0.82
CA CYS A 183 -33.15 6.46 -1.59
C CYS A 183 -33.55 7.14 -2.89
N CYS A 184 -33.56 6.41 -4.01
CA CYS A 184 -33.87 6.91 -5.34
C CYS A 184 -35.27 7.56 -5.39
N TYR A 185 -36.28 6.98 -4.75
CA TYR A 185 -37.62 7.50 -4.70
C TYR A 185 -37.75 8.83 -3.91
N LYS A 186 -36.85 9.07 -2.94
CA LYS A 186 -36.77 10.30 -2.16
C LYS A 186 -36.03 11.38 -2.94
N SER A 187 -34.82 11.08 -3.43
CA SER A 187 -33.97 12.10 -4.08
C SER A 187 -34.49 12.52 -5.47
N ALA A 188 -35.02 11.58 -6.27
CA ALA A 188 -35.45 11.89 -7.64
C ALA A 188 -36.95 12.14 -7.79
N HIS A 189 -37.77 11.70 -6.85
CA HIS A 189 -39.23 11.77 -6.98
C HIS A 189 -39.92 12.42 -5.77
N ASN A 190 -39.17 12.88 -4.78
CA ASN A 190 -39.65 13.50 -3.53
C ASN A 190 -40.74 12.65 -2.83
N ARG A 191 -40.58 11.32 -2.82
CA ARG A 191 -41.52 10.37 -2.23
C ARG A 191 -40.97 9.81 -0.92
N THR A 192 -41.85 9.32 -0.08
CA THR A 192 -41.51 8.65 1.19
C THR A 192 -41.45 7.13 1.06
N SER A 193 -41.83 6.57 -0.07
CA SER A 193 -41.90 5.14 -0.36
C SER A 193 -41.54 4.88 -1.84
N PRO A 194 -41.18 3.66 -2.22
CA PRO A 194 -40.94 3.29 -3.62
C PRO A 194 -42.11 3.64 -4.53
N CYS A 195 -41.82 3.92 -5.81
CA CYS A 195 -42.80 4.28 -6.81
C CYS A 195 -43.79 3.14 -7.05
N ASP A 196 -45.07 3.49 -7.35
CA ASP A 196 -46.14 2.47 -7.51
C ASP A 196 -45.88 1.47 -8.64
N ASN A 197 -45.18 1.85 -9.69
CA ASN A 197 -44.78 0.99 -10.81
C ASN A 197 -43.27 0.97 -10.93
N CYS A 198 -42.55 0.74 -9.82
CA CYS A 198 -41.11 0.80 -9.74
C CYS A 198 -40.45 -0.31 -10.55
N VAL A 199 -39.58 0.07 -11.50
CA VAL A 199 -38.82 -0.90 -12.30
C VAL A 199 -37.84 -1.70 -11.45
N LEU A 200 -37.24 -1.09 -10.39
CA LEU A 200 -36.37 -1.78 -9.47
C LEU A 200 -37.12 -2.87 -8.69
N SER A 201 -38.31 -2.56 -8.19
CA SER A 201 -39.14 -3.55 -7.50
C SER A 201 -39.49 -4.73 -8.41
N LYS A 202 -39.70 -4.52 -9.70
CA LYS A 202 -39.93 -5.59 -10.68
C LYS A 202 -38.70 -6.46 -10.84
N VAL A 203 -37.50 -5.86 -10.97
CA VAL A 203 -36.23 -6.59 -11.07
C VAL A 203 -35.97 -7.45 -9.84
N LEU A 204 -36.25 -6.93 -8.64
CA LEU A 204 -36.07 -7.67 -7.40
C LEU A 204 -36.96 -8.94 -7.34
N VAL A 205 -38.12 -8.90 -7.99
CA VAL A 205 -39.05 -10.05 -8.05
C VAL A 205 -38.71 -10.98 -9.21
N SER A 206 -38.53 -10.44 -10.42
CA SER A 206 -38.31 -11.23 -11.63
C SER A 206 -36.87 -11.79 -11.72
N ARG A 207 -35.92 -11.14 -11.05
CA ARG A 207 -34.47 -11.41 -11.14
C ARG A 207 -33.92 -11.30 -12.58
N GLN A 208 -34.63 -10.57 -13.42
CA GLN A 208 -34.29 -10.34 -14.83
C GLN A 208 -34.31 -8.86 -15.16
N MET A 209 -33.74 -8.51 -16.31
CA MET A 209 -33.80 -7.14 -16.82
C MET A 209 -35.26 -6.74 -17.07
N GLU A 210 -35.62 -5.61 -16.51
CA GLU A 210 -36.92 -4.98 -16.68
C GLU A 210 -36.83 -3.64 -17.40
N LYS A 211 -37.87 -3.28 -18.08
CA LYS A 211 -37.94 -2.07 -18.91
C LYS A 211 -39.25 -1.32 -18.71
N ILE A 212 -39.15 -0.01 -18.59
CA ILE A 212 -40.31 0.88 -18.48
C ILE A 212 -40.15 2.10 -19.38
N LYS A 213 -41.25 2.61 -19.94
CA LYS A 213 -41.27 3.84 -20.71
C LYS A 213 -42.12 4.88 -19.99
N PHE A 214 -41.55 6.08 -19.89
CA PHE A 214 -42.25 7.27 -19.37
C PHE A 214 -42.48 8.25 -20.49
N HIS A 215 -43.71 8.79 -20.56
CA HIS A 215 -44.06 9.90 -21.43
C HIS A 215 -43.96 11.17 -20.61
N LEU A 216 -43.13 12.09 -21.01
CA LEU A 216 -42.96 13.39 -20.38
C LEU A 216 -43.92 14.42 -21.01
N GLU A 217 -44.24 15.50 -20.28
CA GLU A 217 -45.15 16.56 -20.70
C GLU A 217 -44.74 17.28 -22.00
N ASN A 218 -43.45 17.24 -22.35
CA ASN A 218 -42.89 17.83 -23.56
C ASN A 218 -42.88 16.87 -24.78
N ASN A 219 -43.72 15.86 -24.79
CA ASN A 219 -43.81 14.81 -25.82
C ASN A 219 -42.54 13.98 -26.00
N ARG A 220 -41.65 13.97 -25.01
CA ARG A 220 -40.44 13.10 -24.96
C ARG A 220 -40.77 11.77 -24.32
N ILE A 221 -40.17 10.72 -24.85
CA ILE A 221 -40.26 9.38 -24.25
C ILE A 221 -38.89 9.05 -23.61
N VAL A 222 -38.93 8.69 -22.34
CA VAL A 222 -37.78 8.19 -21.63
C VAL A 222 -37.96 6.70 -21.42
N GLU A 223 -36.96 5.96 -21.82
CA GLU A 223 -36.90 4.53 -21.60
C GLU A 223 -35.88 4.24 -20.49
N VAL A 224 -36.33 3.55 -19.45
CA VAL A 224 -35.47 3.10 -18.34
C VAL A 224 -35.36 1.59 -18.42
N LEU A 225 -34.10 1.12 -18.45
CA LEU A 225 -33.76 -0.29 -18.30
C LEU A 225 -33.20 -0.47 -16.90
N ALA A 226 -33.58 -1.54 -16.24
CA ALA A 226 -33.05 -1.92 -14.96
C ALA A 226 -32.56 -3.36 -15.02
N THR A 227 -31.27 -3.56 -14.76
CA THR A 227 -30.61 -4.86 -14.88
C THR A 227 -30.07 -5.26 -13.51
N PRO A 228 -30.38 -6.48 -13.00
CA PRO A 228 -29.84 -6.93 -11.74
C PRO A 228 -28.33 -7.21 -11.83
N VAL A 229 -27.60 -6.82 -10.78
CA VAL A 229 -26.21 -7.19 -10.56
C VAL A 229 -26.18 -8.24 -9.45
N PHE A 230 -25.54 -9.37 -9.71
CA PHE A 230 -25.46 -10.49 -8.78
C PHE A 230 -24.10 -10.51 -8.08
N ASN A 231 -24.11 -10.88 -6.80
CA ASN A 231 -22.89 -11.16 -6.04
C ASN A 231 -22.39 -12.60 -6.31
N GLU A 232 -21.29 -12.98 -5.69
CA GLU A 232 -20.69 -14.33 -5.81
C GLU A 232 -21.60 -15.47 -5.33
N SER A 233 -22.60 -15.17 -4.50
CA SER A 233 -23.61 -16.11 -3.99
C SER A 233 -24.87 -16.15 -4.85
N GLU A 234 -24.87 -15.55 -6.04
CA GLU A 234 -26.01 -15.42 -6.96
C GLU A 234 -27.22 -14.66 -6.36
N GLU A 235 -27.00 -13.86 -5.33
CA GLU A 235 -28.01 -12.94 -4.81
C GLU A 235 -27.89 -11.57 -5.48
N ILE A 236 -29.02 -10.85 -5.59
CA ILE A 236 -28.99 -9.50 -6.16
C ILE A 236 -28.31 -8.56 -5.18
N ASP A 237 -27.15 -8.01 -5.58
CA ASP A 237 -26.38 -7.02 -4.84
C ASP A 237 -26.89 -5.60 -5.09
N GLY A 238 -27.35 -5.34 -6.31
CA GLY A 238 -27.92 -4.07 -6.72
C GLY A 238 -28.48 -4.11 -8.13
N ILE A 239 -28.83 -2.94 -8.65
CA ILE A 239 -29.49 -2.79 -9.95
C ILE A 239 -28.84 -1.58 -10.67
N VAL A 240 -28.50 -1.78 -11.94
CA VAL A 240 -28.02 -0.73 -12.85
C VAL A 240 -29.12 -0.37 -13.83
#